data_bf08185596d1a1ee7f7893bd2098b552
#
_entry.id   bf08185596d1a1ee7f7893bd2098b552
#
_cell.length_a   1.000
_cell.length_b   1.000
_cell.length_c   1.000
_cell.angle_alpha   90.00
_cell.angle_beta   90.00
_cell.angle_gamma   90.00
#
_symmetry.space_group_name_H-M   'P 1'
#
loop_
_entity.id
_entity.type
_entity.pdbx_description
1 polymer ?
#
loop_
_entity_poly.entity_id
_entity_poly.type
_entity_poly.pdbx_seq_one_letter_code
_entity_poly.pdbx_strand_id
1 'polypeptide(L)'
;AVVGAGGDRDRGKRPLMGGAAQRHADVVVLTSDNPRSEDPDRILDDVAAGLDVELGTWLREVDRAVAIRAAIQEGRPGDCVAILGKGHEDYQEVDGVRRPFSDVDVARAALAEVAHG
;
A
#
# COMPACT_ATOMS: atom_id res chain seq x y z
N ALA A 1 7.39 -0.66 -3.85
CA ALA A 1 6.00 -1.07 -4.11
C ALA A 1 5.10 -0.71 -2.93
N VAL A 2 3.94 -0.14 -3.21
CA VAL A 2 2.88 0.10 -2.23
C VAL A 2 1.84 -1.01 -2.40
N VAL A 3 1.62 -1.80 -1.35
CA VAL A 3 0.82 -3.03 -1.42
C VAL A 3 -0.22 -3.05 -0.30
N GLY A 4 -1.46 -3.36 -0.65
CA GLY A 4 -2.53 -3.59 0.30
C GLY A 4 -3.39 -4.77 -0.11
N ALA A 5 -3.99 -5.43 0.87
CA ALA A 5 -4.94 -6.52 0.65
C ALA A 5 -6.36 -6.10 1.02
N GLY A 6 -7.34 -6.65 0.32
CA GLY A 6 -8.74 -6.40 0.62
C GLY A 6 -9.22 -7.15 1.86
N GLY A 7 -10.14 -6.54 2.59
CA GLY A 7 -10.87 -7.20 3.66
C GLY A 7 -11.98 -8.09 3.11
N ASP A 8 -12.47 -9.01 3.93
CA ASP A 8 -13.52 -9.97 3.57
C ASP A 8 -13.16 -10.78 2.31
N ARG A 9 -11.87 -11.11 2.16
CA ARG A 9 -11.29 -11.87 1.06
C ARG A 9 -10.43 -13.00 1.61
N ASP A 10 -9.82 -13.79 0.73
CA ASP A 10 -8.99 -14.93 1.09
C ASP A 10 -7.76 -14.49 1.90
N ARG A 11 -7.77 -14.76 3.19
CA ARG A 11 -6.69 -14.43 4.11
C ARG A 11 -5.40 -15.21 3.82
N GLY A 12 -5.52 -16.40 3.26
CA GLY A 12 -4.37 -17.24 2.94
C GLY A 12 -3.45 -16.65 1.88
N LYS A 13 -3.97 -15.76 1.05
CA LYS A 13 -3.18 -15.07 0.01
C LYS A 13 -2.38 -13.90 0.55
N ARG A 14 -2.73 -13.35 1.72
CA ARG A 14 -2.10 -12.14 2.27
C ARG A 14 -0.60 -12.30 2.50
N PRO A 15 -0.11 -13.37 3.17
CA PRO A 15 1.33 -13.57 3.31
C PRO A 15 2.03 -13.76 1.96
N LEU A 16 1.38 -14.40 0.99
CA LEU A 16 1.95 -14.58 -0.34
C LEU A 16 2.14 -13.26 -1.07
N MET A 17 1.22 -12.31 -0.88
CA MET A 17 1.33 -10.96 -1.44
C MET A 17 2.52 -10.21 -0.86
N GLY A 18 2.68 -10.24 0.46
CA GLY A 18 3.81 -9.62 1.14
C GLY A 18 5.14 -10.20 0.70
N GLY A 19 5.25 -11.52 0.66
CA GLY A 19 6.45 -12.21 0.23
C GLY A 19 6.81 -11.92 -1.23
N ALA A 20 5.81 -11.88 -2.12
CA ALA A 20 6.03 -11.56 -3.54
C ALA A 20 6.52 -10.12 -3.72
N ALA A 21 5.91 -9.17 -3.00
CA ALA A 21 6.35 -7.77 -3.05
C ALA A 21 7.80 -7.64 -2.61
N GLN A 22 8.19 -8.31 -1.54
CA GLN A 22 9.55 -8.25 -1.01
C GLN A 22 10.58 -8.83 -1.98
N ARG A 23 10.21 -9.91 -2.69
CA ARG A 23 11.12 -10.54 -3.67
C ARG A 23 11.36 -9.67 -4.90
N HIS A 24 10.42 -8.80 -5.26
CA HIS A 24 10.45 -8.05 -6.51
C HIS A 24 10.62 -6.55 -6.36
N ALA A 25 10.63 -6.01 -5.14
CA ALA A 25 10.80 -4.59 -4.87
C ALA A 25 11.94 -4.34 -3.90
N ASP A 26 12.63 -3.21 -4.07
CA ASP A 26 13.70 -2.80 -3.17
C ASP A 26 13.13 -2.25 -1.86
N VAL A 27 12.00 -1.56 -1.93
CA VAL A 27 11.28 -1.01 -0.78
C VAL A 27 9.81 -1.44 -0.88
N VAL A 28 9.27 -1.94 0.22
CA VAL A 28 7.86 -2.34 0.32
C VAL A 28 7.16 -1.45 1.35
N VAL A 29 6.04 -0.84 0.96
CA VAL A 29 5.17 -0.10 1.87
C VAL A 29 3.86 -0.86 1.97
N LEU A 30 3.58 -1.40 3.15
CA LEU A 30 2.32 -2.09 3.43
C LEU A 30 1.27 -1.08 3.87
N THR A 31 0.10 -1.12 3.26
CA THR A 31 -0.99 -0.20 3.57
C THR A 31 -2.34 -0.85 3.36
N SER A 32 -3.41 -0.07 3.58
CA SER A 32 -4.78 -0.53 3.35
C SER A 32 -5.15 -0.43 1.88
N ASP A 33 -5.93 -1.41 1.42
CA ASP A 33 -6.71 -1.33 0.20
C ASP A 33 -8.16 -1.01 0.59
N ASN A 34 -9.04 -2.01 0.56
CA ASN A 34 -10.42 -1.88 1.05
C ASN A 34 -10.58 -2.81 2.27
N PRO A 35 -10.38 -2.32 3.50
CA PRO A 35 -10.53 -3.16 4.70
C PRO A 35 -11.94 -3.74 4.87
N ARG A 36 -12.94 -3.08 4.33
CA ARG A 36 -14.35 -3.45 4.46
C ARG A 36 -14.74 -3.59 5.93
N SER A 37 -15.20 -4.76 6.37
CA SER A 37 -15.60 -4.98 7.76
C SER A 37 -14.47 -5.44 8.66
N GLU A 38 -13.27 -5.73 8.12
CA GLU A 38 -12.14 -6.18 8.91
C GLU A 38 -11.34 -4.99 9.49
N ASP A 39 -10.66 -5.25 10.59
CA ASP A 39 -9.70 -4.32 11.17
C ASP A 39 -8.52 -4.14 10.19
N PRO A 40 -8.23 -2.91 9.73
CA PRO A 40 -7.12 -2.68 8.80
C PRO A 40 -5.77 -3.15 9.31
N ASP A 41 -5.48 -2.99 10.60
CA ASP A 41 -4.22 -3.43 11.19
C ASP A 41 -4.07 -4.95 11.15
N ARG A 42 -5.16 -5.68 11.32
CA ARG A 42 -5.15 -7.13 11.23
C ARG A 42 -4.83 -7.62 9.83
N ILE A 43 -5.36 -6.94 8.82
CA ILE A 43 -5.03 -7.24 7.41
C ILE A 43 -3.53 -7.01 7.18
N LEU A 44 -2.99 -5.90 7.69
CA LEU A 44 -1.56 -5.60 7.58
C LEU A 44 -0.71 -6.64 8.28
N ASP A 45 -1.13 -7.13 9.45
CA ASP A 45 -0.44 -8.22 10.15
C ASP A 45 -0.34 -9.47 9.27
N ASP A 46 -1.44 -9.82 8.58
CA ASP A 46 -1.48 -11.00 7.72
C ASP A 46 -0.52 -10.85 6.51
N VAL A 47 -0.47 -9.68 5.90
CA VAL A 47 0.44 -9.41 4.78
C VAL A 47 1.89 -9.41 5.27
N ALA A 48 2.16 -8.76 6.40
CA ALA A 48 3.49 -8.67 6.99
C ALA A 48 4.03 -10.05 7.38
N ALA A 49 3.18 -11.00 7.69
CA ALA A 49 3.59 -12.37 8.03
C ALA A 49 4.35 -13.06 6.89
N GLY A 50 4.19 -12.61 5.66
CA GLY A 50 4.92 -13.13 4.50
C GLY A 50 6.28 -12.47 4.26
N LEU A 51 6.61 -11.41 5.00
CA LEU A 51 7.89 -10.73 4.88
C LEU A 51 8.97 -11.42 5.71
N ASP A 52 10.20 -11.43 5.19
CA ASP A 52 11.36 -11.63 6.03
C ASP A 52 11.75 -10.25 6.59
N VAL A 53 11.46 -10.03 7.87
CA VAL A 53 11.60 -8.71 8.50
C VAL A 53 13.05 -8.25 8.60
N GLU A 54 14.00 -9.15 8.42
CA GLU A 54 15.43 -8.83 8.44
C GLU A 54 16.00 -8.51 7.05
N LEU A 55 15.22 -8.76 6.00
CA LEU A 55 15.64 -8.51 4.63
C LEU A 55 14.99 -7.25 4.07
N GLY A 56 15.80 -6.44 3.37
CA GLY A 56 15.31 -5.30 2.62
C GLY A 56 14.79 -4.16 3.49
N THR A 57 14.16 -3.21 2.85
CA THR A 57 13.53 -2.07 3.51
C THR A 57 12.02 -2.19 3.36
N TRP A 58 11.31 -2.11 4.49
CA TRP A 58 9.85 -2.13 4.46
C TRP A 58 9.27 -1.19 5.51
N LEU A 59 8.10 -0.63 5.19
CA LEU A 59 7.35 0.28 6.04
C LEU A 59 5.91 -0.21 6.14
N ARG A 60 5.25 0.15 7.22
CA ARG A 60 3.85 -0.15 7.45
C ARG A 60 3.11 1.14 7.78
N GLU A 61 2.11 1.47 6.97
CA GLU A 61 1.27 2.66 7.17
C GLU A 61 -0.17 2.35 6.78
N VAL A 62 -1.06 2.36 7.77
CA VAL A 62 -2.46 2.00 7.55
C VAL A 62 -3.21 3.00 6.69
N ASP A 63 -2.84 4.28 6.77
CA ASP A 63 -3.43 5.33 5.93
C ASP A 63 -2.81 5.27 4.53
N ARG A 64 -3.63 4.90 3.55
CA ARG A 64 -3.16 4.69 2.18
C ARG A 64 -2.61 5.96 1.53
N ALA A 65 -3.22 7.12 1.78
CA ALA A 65 -2.72 8.39 1.24
C ALA A 65 -1.35 8.72 1.81
N VAL A 66 -1.16 8.53 3.12
CA VAL A 66 0.14 8.73 3.77
C VAL A 66 1.17 7.74 3.23
N ALA A 67 0.78 6.49 3.04
CA ALA A 67 1.67 5.44 2.51
C ALA A 67 2.15 5.77 1.09
N ILE A 68 1.26 6.19 0.21
CA ILE A 68 1.61 6.57 -1.16
C ILE A 68 2.55 7.77 -1.15
N ARG A 69 2.24 8.78 -0.34
CA ARG A 69 3.07 9.97 -0.22
C ARG A 69 4.47 9.63 0.29
N ALA A 70 4.56 8.79 1.31
CA ALA A 70 5.84 8.34 1.86
C ALA A 70 6.67 7.59 0.82
N ALA A 71 6.06 6.70 0.05
CA ALA A 71 6.75 5.94 -0.99
C ALA A 71 7.35 6.86 -2.06
N ILE A 72 6.60 7.88 -2.47
CA ILE A 72 7.04 8.83 -3.49
C ILE A 72 8.15 9.73 -2.95
N GLN A 73 8.05 10.17 -1.70
CA GLN A 73 9.07 11.00 -1.04
C GLN A 73 10.40 10.25 -0.85
N GLU A 74 10.34 8.95 -0.59
CA GLU A 74 11.54 8.09 -0.47
C GLU A 74 12.18 7.80 -1.82
N GLY A 75 11.44 7.89 -2.90
CA GLY A 75 11.93 7.64 -4.25
C GLY A 75 12.94 8.69 -4.69
N ARG A 76 13.90 8.25 -5.51
CA ARG A 76 14.91 9.11 -6.12
C ARG A 76 14.67 9.19 -7.62
N PRO A 77 15.23 10.19 -8.31
CA PRO A 77 15.14 10.24 -9.76
C PRO A 77 15.59 8.92 -10.40
N GLY A 78 14.77 8.38 -11.27
CA GLY A 78 15.00 7.10 -11.92
C GLY A 78 14.33 5.92 -11.24
N ASP A 79 13.84 6.08 -10.01
CA ASP A 79 13.11 5.02 -9.32
C ASP A 79 11.70 4.87 -9.88
N CYS A 80 11.16 3.66 -9.79
CA CYS A 80 9.79 3.36 -10.14
C CYS A 80 9.00 3.03 -8.88
N VAL A 81 7.91 3.76 -8.65
CA VAL A 81 6.99 3.50 -7.54
C VAL A 81 5.74 2.84 -8.09
N ALA A 82 5.53 1.57 -7.75
CA ALA A 82 4.35 0.82 -8.15
C ALA A 82 3.32 0.85 -7.01
N ILE A 83 2.12 1.33 -7.29
CA ILE A 83 1.00 1.36 -6.36
C ILE A 83 0.00 0.31 -6.82
N LEU A 84 -0.18 -0.71 -6.02
CA LEU A 84 -0.85 -1.94 -6.43
C LEU A 84 -2.18 -2.14 -5.69
N GLY A 85 -3.12 -2.80 -6.36
CA GLY A 85 -4.36 -3.27 -5.79
C GLY A 85 -5.60 -2.56 -6.33
N LYS A 86 -5.67 -1.24 -6.23
CA LYS A 86 -6.88 -0.49 -6.62
C LYS A 86 -7.01 -0.25 -8.13
N GLY A 87 -5.87 -0.11 -8.83
CA GLY A 87 -5.92 0.32 -10.22
C GLY A 87 -6.62 1.68 -10.34
N HIS A 88 -7.75 1.73 -11.04
CA HIS A 88 -8.54 2.95 -11.21
C HIS A 88 -9.82 2.98 -10.38
N GLU A 89 -9.91 2.18 -9.32
CA GLU A 89 -10.98 2.36 -8.33
C GLU A 89 -10.88 3.77 -7.72
N ASP A 90 -12.05 4.40 -7.54
CA ASP A 90 -12.13 5.79 -7.06
C ASP A 90 -12.69 5.90 -5.65
N TYR A 91 -12.64 4.82 -4.88
CA TYR A 91 -13.13 4.77 -3.51
C TYR A 91 -12.25 3.88 -2.64
N GLN A 92 -12.39 4.07 -1.33
CA GLN A 92 -11.90 3.15 -0.30
C GLN A 92 -13.05 2.76 0.62
N GLU A 93 -13.25 1.48 0.84
CA GLU A 93 -14.31 0.97 1.70
C GLU A 93 -13.74 0.56 3.05
N VAL A 94 -14.17 1.25 4.10
CA VAL A 94 -13.79 0.99 5.49
C VAL A 94 -15.05 0.92 6.34
N ASP A 95 -15.21 -0.15 7.08
CA ASP A 95 -16.35 -0.36 7.99
C ASP A 95 -17.70 -0.17 7.30
N GLY A 96 -17.82 -0.74 6.09
CA GLY A 96 -19.05 -0.67 5.28
C GLY A 96 -19.32 0.66 4.61
N VAL A 97 -18.44 1.65 4.76
CA VAL A 97 -18.60 2.98 4.17
C VAL A 97 -17.58 3.18 3.05
N ARG A 98 -18.07 3.53 1.87
CA ARG A 98 -17.23 3.92 0.74
C ARG A 98 -16.98 5.42 0.78
N ARG A 99 -15.70 5.79 0.73
CA ARG A 99 -15.28 7.19 0.67
C ARG A 99 -14.51 7.43 -0.61
N PRO A 100 -14.61 8.64 -1.20
CA PRO A 100 -13.81 8.96 -2.39
C PRO A 100 -12.32 8.79 -2.09
N PHE A 101 -11.62 8.06 -2.97
CA PHE A 101 -10.18 7.88 -2.89
C PHE A 101 -9.64 7.47 -4.25
N SER A 102 -8.61 8.15 -4.72
CA SER A 102 -7.96 7.82 -5.98
C SER A 102 -6.45 7.76 -5.79
N ASP A 103 -5.86 6.58 -6.06
CA ASP A 103 -4.41 6.40 -6.06
C ASP A 103 -3.72 7.39 -7.00
N VAL A 104 -4.31 7.59 -8.16
CA VAL A 104 -3.75 8.49 -9.19
C VAL A 104 -3.71 9.92 -8.68
N ASP A 105 -4.79 10.41 -8.07
CA ASP A 105 -4.86 11.77 -7.56
C ASP A 105 -3.88 12.00 -6.41
N VAL A 106 -3.78 11.04 -5.49
CA VAL A 106 -2.82 11.11 -4.37
C VAL A 106 -1.39 11.10 -4.89
N ALA A 107 -1.09 10.23 -5.84
CA ALA A 107 0.25 10.13 -6.43
C ALA A 107 0.63 11.42 -7.17
N ARG A 108 -0.30 11.99 -7.94
CA ARG A 108 -0.06 13.26 -8.64
C ARG A 108 0.24 14.40 -7.67
N ALA A 109 -0.54 14.51 -6.60
CA ALA A 109 -0.32 15.54 -5.58
C ALA A 109 1.06 15.36 -4.91
N ALA A 110 1.42 14.12 -4.55
CA ALA A 110 2.71 13.82 -3.95
C ALA A 110 3.88 14.13 -4.89
N LEU A 111 3.76 13.80 -6.16
CA LEU A 111 4.78 14.12 -7.17
C LEU A 111 4.95 15.63 -7.34
N ALA A 112 3.86 16.40 -7.33
CA ALA A 112 3.92 17.84 -7.39
C ALA A 112 4.65 18.45 -6.19
N GLU A 113 4.42 17.92 -4.98
CA GLU A 113 5.13 18.34 -3.77
C GLU A 113 6.63 18.09 -3.88
N VAL A 114 7.04 16.92 -4.36
CA VAL A 114 8.45 16.56 -4.55
C VAL A 114 9.11 17.45 -5.63
N ALA A 115 8.40 17.74 -6.72
CA ALA A 115 8.93 18.58 -7.81
C ALA A 115 9.16 20.02 -7.38
N HIS A 116 8.40 20.52 -6.39
CA HIS A 116 8.50 21.89 -5.89
C HIS A 116 9.28 22.00 -4.58
N GLY A 117 9.57 20.88 -3.97
CA GLY A 117 10.35 20.80 -2.74
C GLY A 117 11.77 20.47 -3.02
#